data_daa5da2fc4abda2e90584936ccc91f1a
#
_entry.id   daa5da2fc4abda2e90584936ccc91f1a
#
_cell.length_a   1.000
_cell.length_b   1.000
_cell.length_c   1.000
_cell.angle_alpha   90.00
_cell.angle_beta   90.00
_cell.angle_gamma   90.00
#
_symmetry.space_group_name_H-M   'P 1'
#
loop_
_entity.id
_entity.type
_entity.pdbx_description
1 polymer ?
#
loop_
_entity_poly.entity_id
_entity_poly.type
_entity_poly.pdbx_seq_one_letter_code
_entity_poly.pdbx_strand_id
1 'polypeptide(L)'
;MLGITRSAARDLGRFAIRVNALAPGPIGTEALLRRLVEREVAGGLAAEDALRRYAETPLGRMATEADVAGAAVFLASPLSAGITGQLLPIDAGLTP
;
A
#
# COMPACT_ATOMS: atom_id res chain seq x y z
N MET A 1 8.95 4.58 8.43
CA MET A 1 7.65 4.00 8.83
C MET A 1 7.78 2.67 9.57
N LEU A 2 8.54 1.72 9.05
CA LEU A 2 8.69 0.41 9.72
C LEU A 2 9.33 0.53 11.09
N GLY A 3 10.32 1.41 11.27
CA GLY A 3 10.95 1.66 12.57
C GLY A 3 9.97 2.19 13.61
N ILE A 4 9.12 3.15 13.24
CA ILE A 4 8.09 3.71 14.10
C ILE A 4 7.06 2.64 14.44
N THR A 5 6.63 1.85 13.46
CA THR A 5 5.67 0.78 13.65
C THR A 5 6.19 -0.26 14.64
N ARG A 6 7.43 -0.70 14.47
CA ARG A 6 8.05 -1.69 15.37
C ARG A 6 8.23 -1.16 16.79
N SER A 7 8.69 0.09 16.93
CA SER A 7 8.86 0.70 18.26
C SER A 7 7.52 0.82 18.99
N ALA A 8 6.50 1.31 18.30
CA ALA A 8 5.16 1.44 18.86
C ALA A 8 4.58 0.06 19.23
N ALA A 9 4.78 -0.95 18.38
CA ALA A 9 4.31 -2.29 18.64
C ALA A 9 4.95 -2.88 19.92
N ARG A 10 6.24 -2.65 20.11
CA ARG A 10 6.95 -3.11 21.31
C ARG A 10 6.46 -2.40 22.55
N ASP A 11 6.28 -1.08 22.49
CA ASP A 11 5.88 -0.29 23.64
C ASP A 11 4.43 -0.56 24.05
N LEU A 12 3.55 -0.79 23.09
CA LEU A 12 2.12 -0.91 23.33
C LEU A 12 1.64 -2.36 23.47
N GLY A 13 2.49 -3.34 23.15
CA GLY A 13 2.13 -4.75 23.24
C GLY A 13 1.72 -5.19 24.64
N ARG A 14 2.35 -4.61 25.67
CA ARG A 14 1.98 -4.89 27.05
C ARG A 14 0.56 -4.48 27.41
N PHE A 15 -0.05 -3.60 26.62
CA PHE A 15 -1.44 -3.19 26.78
C PHE A 15 -2.37 -3.93 25.83
N ALA A 16 -1.87 -4.98 25.18
CA ALA A 16 -2.59 -5.73 24.16
C ALA A 16 -3.03 -4.86 22.95
N ILE A 17 -2.24 -3.82 22.65
CA ILE A 17 -2.48 -2.95 21.50
C ILE A 17 -1.52 -3.39 20.39
N ARG A 18 -2.09 -3.72 19.24
CA ARG A 18 -1.33 -4.09 18.04
C ARG A 18 -1.11 -2.85 17.18
N VAL A 19 0.07 -2.75 16.58
CA VAL A 19 0.43 -1.64 15.69
C VAL A 19 1.04 -2.24 14.42
N ASN A 20 0.39 -2.03 13.31
CA ASN A 20 0.84 -2.48 12.00
C ASN A 20 0.75 -1.32 11.01
N ALA A 21 1.46 -1.43 9.91
CA ALA A 21 1.45 -0.42 8.85
C ALA A 21 1.01 -1.04 7.54
N LEU A 22 0.30 -0.26 6.73
CA LEU A 22 -0.04 -0.62 5.35
C LEU A 22 0.85 0.18 4.41
N ALA A 23 1.36 -0.47 3.38
CA ALA A 23 2.16 0.15 2.33
C ALA A 23 1.47 -0.03 0.97
N PRO A 24 0.49 0.82 0.62
CA PRO A 24 -0.16 0.74 -0.68
C PRO A 24 0.82 1.04 -1.81
N GLY A 25 0.76 0.27 -2.88
CA GLY A 25 1.44 0.58 -4.11
C GLY A 25 0.68 1.62 -4.94
N PRO A 26 1.07 1.81 -6.20
CA PRO A 26 0.32 2.70 -7.10
C PRO A 26 -1.12 2.22 -7.24
N ILE A 27 -2.06 3.14 -7.05
CA ILE A 27 -3.50 2.90 -7.17
C ILE A 27 -4.05 3.84 -8.22
N GLY A 28 -4.86 3.34 -9.16
CA GLY A 28 -5.41 4.11 -10.27
C GLY A 28 -6.47 5.12 -9.86
N THR A 29 -6.11 6.06 -8.98
CA THR A 29 -6.98 7.14 -8.51
C THR A 29 -6.88 8.34 -9.45
N GLU A 30 -7.85 9.25 -9.35
CA GLU A 30 -7.78 10.53 -10.08
C GLU A 30 -6.50 11.30 -9.74
N ALA A 31 -6.08 11.27 -8.48
CA ALA A 31 -4.86 11.95 -8.05
C ALA A 31 -3.62 11.39 -8.75
N LEU A 32 -3.52 10.07 -8.90
CA LEU A 32 -2.43 9.44 -9.64
C LEU A 32 -2.48 9.83 -11.12
N LEU A 33 -3.65 9.72 -11.75
CA LEU A 33 -3.84 10.08 -13.15
C LEU A 33 -3.44 11.52 -13.41
N ARG A 34 -3.84 12.43 -12.53
CA ARG A 34 -3.49 13.85 -12.64
C ARG A 34 -1.99 14.05 -12.58
N ARG A 35 -1.30 13.41 -11.65
CA ARG A 35 0.16 13.51 -11.54
C ARG A 35 0.88 12.96 -12.77
N LEU A 36 0.38 11.86 -13.33
CA LEU A 36 0.97 11.28 -14.53
C LEU A 36 0.80 12.19 -15.73
N VAL A 37 -0.35 12.83 -15.87
CA VAL A 37 -0.59 13.81 -16.95
C VAL A 37 0.32 15.03 -16.78
N GLU A 38 0.48 15.53 -15.57
CA GLU A 38 1.39 16.64 -15.27
C GLU A 38 2.84 16.31 -15.64
N ARG A 39 3.29 15.09 -15.35
CA ARG A 39 4.63 14.63 -15.71
C ARG A 39 4.79 14.52 -17.22
N GLU A 40 3.78 14.04 -17.94
CA GLU A 40 3.79 13.96 -19.40
C GLU A 40 3.94 15.35 -20.02
N VAL A 41 3.16 16.32 -19.53
CA VAL A 41 3.24 17.71 -20.00
C VAL A 41 4.62 18.30 -19.75
N ALA A 42 5.27 17.92 -18.66
CA ALA A 42 6.62 18.37 -18.33
C ALA A 42 7.73 17.65 -19.11
N GLY A 43 7.38 16.82 -20.08
CA GLY A 43 8.33 16.10 -20.93
C GLY A 43 8.68 14.69 -20.45
N GLY A 44 7.96 14.17 -19.49
CA GLY A 44 8.14 12.80 -19.00
C GLY A 44 7.41 11.76 -19.84
N LEU A 45 7.35 10.53 -19.30
CA LEU A 45 6.68 9.42 -19.95
C LEU A 45 5.19 9.71 -20.14
N ALA A 46 4.61 9.26 -21.26
CA ALA A 46 3.17 9.37 -21.49
C ALA A 46 2.39 8.71 -20.34
N ALA A 47 1.33 9.37 -19.89
CA ALA A 47 0.51 8.89 -18.77
C ALA A 47 0.00 7.46 -19.00
N GLU A 48 -0.44 7.16 -20.21
CA GLU A 48 -0.91 5.82 -20.60
C GLU A 48 0.18 4.77 -20.42
N ASP A 49 1.43 5.08 -20.82
CA ASP A 49 2.55 4.15 -20.70
C ASP A 49 2.95 3.96 -19.23
N ALA A 50 2.89 5.02 -18.44
CA ALA A 50 3.16 4.94 -17.01
C ALA A 50 2.12 4.04 -16.32
N LEU A 51 0.85 4.19 -16.64
CA LEU A 51 -0.22 3.33 -16.10
C LEU A 51 -0.01 1.87 -16.49
N ARG A 52 0.39 1.63 -17.74
CA ARG A 52 0.67 0.27 -18.20
C ARG A 52 1.80 -0.37 -17.41
N ARG A 53 2.88 0.37 -17.11
CA ARG A 53 3.98 -0.12 -16.30
C ARG A 53 3.55 -0.46 -14.88
N TYR A 54 2.72 0.39 -14.26
CA TYR A 54 2.21 0.12 -12.92
C TYR A 54 1.31 -1.13 -12.88
N ALA A 55 0.69 -1.50 -13.99
CA ALA A 55 -0.13 -2.70 -14.08
C ALA A 55 0.68 -3.97 -14.37
N GLU A 56 1.98 -3.86 -14.67
CA GLU A 56 2.89 -4.98 -14.88
C GLU A 56 3.32 -5.57 -13.54
N THR A 57 2.38 -6.20 -12.86
CA THR A 57 2.59 -6.83 -11.55
C THR A 57 2.31 -8.33 -11.66
N PRO A 58 2.74 -9.13 -10.68
CA PRO A 58 2.38 -10.55 -10.64
C PRO A 58 0.89 -10.83 -10.77
N LEU A 59 0.03 -9.97 -10.24
CA LEU A 59 -1.42 -10.14 -10.39
C LEU A 59 -1.96 -9.56 -11.71
N GLY A 60 -1.11 -8.92 -12.52
CA GLY A 60 -1.50 -8.36 -13.81
C GLY A 60 -2.36 -7.10 -13.72
N ARG A 61 -2.38 -6.44 -12.58
CA ARG A 61 -3.13 -5.21 -12.34
C ARG A 61 -2.53 -4.40 -11.21
N MET A 62 -2.90 -3.15 -11.09
CA MET A 62 -2.60 -2.35 -9.91
C MET A 62 -3.49 -2.77 -8.74
N ALA A 63 -3.02 -2.50 -7.52
CA ALA A 63 -3.87 -2.58 -6.34
C ALA A 63 -4.99 -1.54 -6.44
N THR A 64 -6.09 -1.81 -5.76
CA THR A 64 -7.26 -0.94 -5.74
C THR A 64 -7.51 -0.38 -4.34
N GLU A 65 -8.34 0.65 -4.25
CA GLU A 65 -8.77 1.18 -2.95
C GLU A 65 -9.45 0.08 -2.12
N ALA A 66 -10.23 -0.79 -2.76
CA ALA A 66 -10.87 -1.93 -2.09
C ALA A 66 -9.84 -2.91 -1.53
N ASP A 67 -8.74 -3.14 -2.24
CA ASP A 67 -7.66 -4.01 -1.74
C ASP A 67 -7.06 -3.44 -0.45
N VAL A 68 -6.81 -2.13 -0.41
CA VAL A 68 -6.29 -1.48 0.79
C VAL A 68 -7.29 -1.52 1.93
N ALA A 69 -8.56 -1.24 1.64
CA ALA A 69 -9.62 -1.30 2.64
C ALA A 69 -9.76 -2.70 3.23
N GLY A 70 -9.69 -3.75 2.41
CA GLY A 70 -9.74 -5.13 2.87
C GLY A 70 -8.59 -5.48 3.81
N ALA A 71 -7.37 -5.04 3.49
CA ALA A 71 -6.22 -5.24 4.36
C ALA A 71 -6.37 -4.51 5.69
N ALA A 72 -6.89 -3.28 5.67
CA ALA A 72 -7.15 -2.50 6.89
C ALA A 72 -8.17 -3.19 7.78
N VAL A 73 -9.26 -3.69 7.21
CA VAL A 73 -10.30 -4.44 7.95
C VAL A 73 -9.69 -5.70 8.57
N PHE A 74 -8.89 -6.45 7.83
CA PHE A 74 -8.23 -7.65 8.34
C PHE A 74 -7.34 -7.30 9.54
N LEU A 75 -6.48 -6.28 9.42
CA LEU A 75 -5.57 -5.90 10.49
C LEU A 75 -6.30 -5.33 11.71
N ALA A 76 -7.47 -4.74 11.53
CA ALA A 76 -8.29 -4.22 12.62
C ALA A 76 -9.15 -5.31 13.27
N SER A 77 -9.26 -6.49 12.67
CA SER A 77 -10.14 -7.56 13.12
C SER A 77 -9.42 -8.56 14.04
N PRO A 78 -10.19 -9.36 14.81
CA PRO A 78 -9.60 -10.45 15.61
C PRO A 78 -8.88 -11.52 14.78
N LEU A 79 -9.15 -11.59 13.47
CA LEU A 79 -8.47 -12.53 12.59
C LEU A 79 -6.96 -12.32 12.55
N SER A 80 -6.49 -11.11 12.82
CA SER A 80 -5.07 -10.77 12.87
C SER A 80 -4.54 -10.62 14.30
N ALA A 81 -5.17 -11.25 15.27
CA ALA A 81 -4.85 -11.08 16.69
C ALA A 81 -3.37 -11.38 17.04
N GLY A 82 -2.70 -12.22 16.29
CA GLY A 82 -1.30 -12.55 16.52
C GLY A 82 -0.31 -11.69 15.73
N ILE A 83 -0.78 -10.63 15.06
CA ILE A 83 0.05 -9.82 14.15
C ILE A 83 0.25 -8.43 14.73
N THR A 84 1.51 -8.05 14.97
CA THR A 84 1.88 -6.71 15.39
C THR A 84 3.29 -6.39 14.90
N GLY A 85 3.60 -5.11 14.69
CA GLY A 85 4.91 -4.65 14.27
C GLY A 85 5.21 -4.92 12.79
N GLN A 86 4.22 -5.22 11.98
CA GLN A 86 4.41 -5.60 10.59
C GLN A 86 4.09 -4.47 9.62
N LEU A 87 4.77 -4.50 8.48
CA LEU A 87 4.48 -3.66 7.33
C LEU A 87 3.90 -4.57 6.25
N LEU A 88 2.66 -4.31 5.84
CA LEU A 88 1.97 -5.12 4.84
C LEU A 88 1.88 -4.36 3.51
N PRO A 89 2.63 -4.76 2.48
CA PRO A 89 2.47 -4.17 1.15
C PRO A 89 1.15 -4.60 0.51
N ILE A 90 0.45 -3.64 -0.10
CA ILE A 90 -0.74 -3.90 -0.91
C ILE A 90 -0.47 -3.31 -2.30
N ASP A 91 0.20 -4.06 -3.14
CA ASP A 91 0.75 -3.57 -4.41
C ASP A 91 0.63 -4.57 -5.55
N ALA A 92 -0.22 -5.57 -5.39
CA ALA A 92 -0.43 -6.64 -6.38
C ALA A 92 0.84 -7.43 -6.70
N GLY A 93 1.83 -7.40 -5.80
CA GLY A 93 3.09 -8.11 -5.94
C GLY A 93 4.21 -7.29 -6.60
N LEU A 94 4.01 -5.98 -6.77
CA LEU A 94 5.00 -5.09 -7.41
C LEU A 94 6.33 -5.08 -6.66
N THR A 95 6.30 -5.12 -5.33
CA THR A 95 7.48 -5.19 -4.47
C THR A 95 7.86 -6.65 -4.24
N PRO A 96 9.13 -7.03 -4.50
CA PRO A 96 9.57 -8.40 -4.28
C PRO A 96 9.50 -8.83 -2.81
#